data_e1d5687a5aa70c24a7e711a1cc9a6bce
#
_entry.id   e1d5687a5aa70c24a7e711a1cc9a6bce
#
_cell.length_a   1.000
_cell.length_b   1.000
_cell.length_c   1.000
_cell.angle_alpha   90.00
_cell.angle_beta   90.00
_cell.angle_gamma   90.00
#
_symmetry.space_group_name_H-M   'P 1'
#
loop_
_entity.id
_entity.type
_entity.pdbx_description
1 polymer ?
#
loop_
_entity_poly.entity_id
_entity_poly.type
_entity_poly.pdbx_seq_one_letter_code
_entity_poly.pdbx_strand_id
1 'polypeptide(L)'
;CQVGVITSMPKAAGLEDLYIQSDEQMPNVVRTQMDVVLSQGMAVLNAEDDEVANLAQYCDGEVTYFASSEDHPRIVQHRSENGRVVFWRKNHLVLAQGPQEIEALNRQLPAIDKLFKNQHLKCIEVLAACAAAWALGIHTDLIRAGIKSFGQSPGAH
;
A
#
# COMPACT_ATOMS: atom_id res chain seq x y z
N CYS A 1 4.89 0.16 16.52
CA CYS A 1 4.99 -0.48 15.18
C CYS A 1 5.87 0.38 14.27
N GLN A 2 6.73 -0.24 13.49
CA GLN A 2 7.61 0.48 12.56
C GLN A 2 6.90 0.82 11.23
N VAL A 3 6.09 -0.11 10.72
CA VAL A 3 5.28 0.10 9.52
C VAL A 3 3.88 -0.46 9.74
N GLY A 4 2.87 0.38 9.56
CA GLY A 4 1.46 -0.01 9.55
C GLY A 4 0.92 0.06 8.13
N VAL A 5 0.21 -0.98 7.67
CA VAL A 5 -0.33 -1.04 6.30
C VAL A 5 -1.84 -1.23 6.36
N ILE A 6 -2.59 -0.34 5.72
CA ILE A 6 -4.05 -0.45 5.61
C ILE A 6 -4.44 -0.32 4.13
N THR A 7 -5.03 -1.38 3.61
CA THR A 7 -5.39 -1.49 2.18
C THR A 7 -6.84 -1.14 1.89
N SER A 8 -7.73 -1.39 2.85
CA SER A 8 -9.16 -1.09 2.73
C SER A 8 -9.78 -0.99 4.11
N MET A 9 -10.89 -0.26 4.23
CA MET A 9 -11.70 -0.26 5.43
C MET A 9 -12.51 -1.57 5.49
N PRO A 10 -12.34 -2.39 6.55
CA PRO A 10 -13.13 -3.60 6.70
C PRO A 10 -14.58 -3.28 7.07
N LYS A 11 -15.47 -4.25 6.87
CA LYS A 11 -16.87 -4.16 7.28
C LYS A 11 -17.10 -4.79 8.64
N ALA A 12 -18.11 -4.32 9.36
CA ALA A 12 -18.47 -4.80 10.70
C ALA A 12 -19.14 -6.21 10.68
N ALA A 13 -19.62 -6.65 9.53
CA ALA A 13 -20.33 -7.94 9.40
C ALA A 13 -19.50 -9.12 9.93
N GLY A 14 -20.06 -9.87 10.89
CA GLY A 14 -19.39 -10.99 11.56
C GLY A 14 -18.55 -10.58 12.78
N LEU A 15 -18.63 -9.33 13.22
CA LEU A 15 -17.91 -8.81 14.39
C LEU A 15 -18.83 -8.44 15.57
N GLU A 16 -20.10 -8.89 15.52
CA GLU A 16 -21.12 -8.57 16.51
C GLU A 16 -20.73 -9.08 17.91
N ASP A 17 -20.07 -10.21 18.00
CA ASP A 17 -19.56 -10.78 19.27
C ASP A 17 -18.44 -9.92 19.91
N LEU A 18 -17.84 -9.02 19.13
CA LEU A 18 -16.86 -8.04 19.59
C LEU A 18 -17.48 -6.66 19.87
N TYR A 19 -18.82 -6.60 19.98
CA TYR A 19 -19.59 -5.37 20.18
C TYR A 19 -19.45 -4.34 19.03
N ILE A 20 -19.08 -4.79 17.84
CA ILE A 20 -19.03 -3.97 16.64
C ILE A 20 -20.29 -4.25 15.84
N GLN A 21 -21.24 -3.30 15.82
CA GLN A 21 -22.58 -3.48 15.29
C GLN A 21 -22.83 -2.76 13.97
N SER A 22 -21.95 -1.83 13.58
CA SER A 22 -22.10 -1.07 12.34
C SER A 22 -20.75 -0.71 11.71
N ASP A 23 -20.76 -0.51 10.39
CA ASP A 23 -19.60 -0.09 9.63
C ASP A 23 -19.07 1.29 10.10
N GLU A 24 -19.92 2.13 10.67
CA GLU A 24 -19.55 3.45 11.22
C GLU A 24 -18.58 3.36 12.40
N GLN A 25 -18.49 2.21 13.06
CA GLN A 25 -17.55 1.98 14.15
C GLN A 25 -16.15 1.56 13.64
N MET A 26 -16.05 1.08 12.40
CA MET A 26 -14.82 0.52 11.85
C MET A 26 -13.66 1.51 11.78
N PRO A 27 -13.83 2.79 11.41
CA PRO A 27 -12.74 3.74 11.43
C PRO A 27 -12.07 3.89 12.80
N ASN A 28 -12.84 3.84 13.89
CA ASN A 28 -12.30 3.91 15.25
C ASN A 28 -11.53 2.64 15.64
N VAL A 29 -12.00 1.48 15.18
CA VAL A 29 -11.32 0.18 15.40
C VAL A 29 -9.99 0.15 14.65
N VAL A 30 -10.02 0.53 13.37
CA VAL A 30 -8.83 0.51 12.51
C VAL A 30 -7.84 1.61 12.89
N ARG A 31 -8.31 2.74 13.41
CA ARG A 31 -7.47 3.82 13.93
C ARG A 31 -6.43 3.31 14.93
N THR A 32 -6.76 2.33 15.76
CA THR A 32 -5.81 1.77 16.74
C THR A 32 -4.54 1.23 16.09
N GLN A 33 -4.60 0.84 14.80
CA GLN A 33 -3.41 0.43 14.04
C GLN A 33 -2.51 1.62 13.70
N MET A 34 -3.06 2.82 13.59
CA MET A 34 -2.28 4.05 13.39
C MET A 34 -1.66 4.53 14.70
N ASP A 35 -2.42 4.46 15.79
CA ASP A 35 -1.96 4.87 17.12
C ASP A 35 -0.71 4.08 17.61
N VAL A 36 -0.46 2.89 17.03
CA VAL A 36 0.73 2.08 17.36
C VAL A 36 1.91 2.29 16.41
N VAL A 37 1.76 3.10 15.37
CA VAL A 37 2.88 3.49 14.51
C VAL A 37 3.73 4.52 15.25
N LEU A 38 5.02 4.22 15.37
CA LEU A 38 5.96 5.11 16.06
C LEU A 38 6.16 6.41 15.28
N SER A 39 6.52 7.48 15.97
CA SER A 39 6.86 8.77 15.34
C SER A 39 8.01 8.69 14.31
N GLN A 40 8.83 7.66 14.41
CA GLN A 40 9.89 7.33 13.44
C GLN A 40 9.45 6.24 12.45
N GLY A 41 8.22 5.78 12.56
CA GLY A 41 7.62 4.76 11.70
C GLY A 41 6.90 5.36 10.50
N MET A 42 6.21 4.50 9.76
CA MET A 42 5.50 4.88 8.56
C MET A 42 4.15 4.18 8.44
N ALA A 43 3.12 4.93 8.11
CA ALA A 43 1.84 4.38 7.68
C ALA A 43 1.82 4.25 6.15
N VAL A 44 1.37 3.10 5.64
CA VAL A 44 1.16 2.82 4.23
C VAL A 44 -0.34 2.70 3.99
N LEU A 45 -0.92 3.68 3.30
CA LEU A 45 -2.36 3.86 3.20
C LEU A 45 -2.84 3.87 1.74
N ASN A 46 -3.96 3.21 1.50
CA ASN A 46 -4.65 3.27 0.21
C ASN A 46 -5.28 4.66 0.01
N ALA A 47 -4.79 5.41 -0.98
CA ALA A 47 -5.32 6.74 -1.31
C ALA A 47 -6.70 6.71 -1.96
N GLU A 48 -7.11 5.57 -2.55
CA GLU A 48 -8.39 5.40 -3.24
C GLU A 48 -9.55 5.10 -2.29
N ASP A 49 -9.26 4.72 -1.05
CA ASP A 49 -10.23 4.53 0.02
C ASP A 49 -10.19 5.75 0.94
N ASP A 50 -11.23 6.59 0.90
CA ASP A 50 -11.28 7.85 1.64
C ASP A 50 -11.19 7.65 3.16
N GLU A 51 -11.82 6.60 3.68
CA GLU A 51 -11.79 6.30 5.12
C GLU A 51 -10.39 5.87 5.55
N VAL A 52 -9.72 5.04 4.74
CA VAL A 52 -8.33 4.64 4.98
C VAL A 52 -7.38 5.83 4.88
N ALA A 53 -7.51 6.62 3.81
CA ALA A 53 -6.62 7.77 3.61
C ALA A 53 -6.75 8.82 4.73
N ASN A 54 -7.94 9.00 5.29
CA ASN A 54 -8.18 9.92 6.40
C ASN A 54 -7.55 9.45 7.72
N LEU A 55 -7.15 8.19 7.85
CA LEU A 55 -6.42 7.71 9.02
C LEU A 55 -5.03 8.34 9.16
N ALA A 56 -4.49 8.93 8.09
CA ALA A 56 -3.22 9.65 8.12
C ALA A 56 -3.14 10.71 9.23
N GLN A 57 -4.27 11.36 9.57
CA GLN A 57 -4.34 12.36 10.63
C GLN A 57 -4.01 11.81 12.04
N TYR A 58 -4.07 10.49 12.22
CA TYR A 58 -3.78 9.82 13.49
C TYR A 58 -2.39 9.18 13.52
N CYS A 59 -1.62 9.29 12.44
CA CYS A 59 -0.28 8.73 12.37
C CYS A 59 0.74 9.76 12.88
N ASP A 60 1.48 9.41 13.93
CA ASP A 60 2.56 10.25 14.44
C ASP A 60 3.83 10.17 13.57
N GLY A 61 3.93 9.15 12.71
CA GLY A 61 5.05 8.95 11.78
C GLY A 61 4.79 9.52 10.39
N GLU A 62 5.63 9.14 9.44
CA GLU A 62 5.46 9.50 8.04
C GLU A 62 4.33 8.68 7.37
N VAL A 63 3.77 9.22 6.30
CA VAL A 63 2.74 8.55 5.49
C VAL A 63 3.26 8.28 4.09
N THR A 64 3.03 7.06 3.61
CA THR A 64 3.17 6.69 2.20
C THR A 64 1.80 6.36 1.65
N TYR A 65 1.36 7.05 0.62
CA TYR A 65 0.13 6.71 -0.10
C TYR A 65 0.41 5.83 -1.31
N PHE A 66 -0.51 4.91 -1.59
CA PHE A 66 -0.51 4.17 -2.85
C PHE A 66 -1.87 4.26 -3.55
N ALA A 67 -1.86 4.24 -4.88
CA ALA A 67 -3.04 4.28 -5.74
C ALA A 67 -2.77 3.64 -7.11
N SER A 68 -3.84 3.25 -7.80
CA SER A 68 -3.76 2.64 -9.14
C SER A 68 -3.32 3.63 -10.23
N SER A 69 -3.36 4.95 -9.97
CA SER A 69 -3.01 6.00 -10.94
C SER A 69 -2.16 7.08 -10.32
N GLU A 70 -1.19 7.56 -11.10
CA GLU A 70 -0.38 8.73 -10.75
C GLU A 70 -1.18 10.04 -10.66
N ASP A 71 -2.31 10.10 -11.37
CA ASP A 71 -3.18 11.29 -11.43
C ASP A 71 -4.18 11.36 -10.26
N HIS A 72 -4.17 10.38 -9.35
CA HIS A 72 -5.06 10.42 -8.19
C HIS A 72 -4.77 11.67 -7.33
N PRO A 73 -5.79 12.49 -6.97
CA PRO A 73 -5.58 13.79 -6.32
C PRO A 73 -4.69 13.74 -5.07
N ARG A 74 -4.87 12.73 -4.21
CA ARG A 74 -4.03 12.55 -3.02
C ARG A 74 -2.58 12.20 -3.35
N ILE A 75 -2.35 11.42 -4.40
CA ILE A 75 -0.99 11.11 -4.89
C ILE A 75 -0.31 12.38 -5.34
N VAL A 76 -0.98 13.17 -6.19
CA VAL A 76 -0.45 14.43 -6.71
C VAL A 76 -0.14 15.41 -5.57
N GLN A 77 -1.10 15.62 -4.67
CA GLN A 77 -0.93 16.54 -3.54
C GLN A 77 0.21 16.10 -2.62
N HIS A 78 0.16 14.87 -2.11
CA HIS A 78 1.15 14.36 -1.16
C HIS A 78 2.57 14.37 -1.73
N ARG A 79 2.70 14.03 -3.01
CA ARG A 79 3.97 14.13 -3.72
C ARG A 79 4.46 15.58 -3.85
N SER A 80 3.58 16.55 -4.10
CA SER A 80 3.96 17.98 -4.17
C SER A 80 4.50 18.50 -2.83
N GLU A 81 4.09 17.89 -1.73
CA GLU A 81 4.56 18.15 -0.36
C GLU A 81 5.81 17.32 0.01
N ASN A 82 6.49 16.74 -0.96
CA ASN A 82 7.66 15.86 -0.81
C ASN A 82 7.37 14.53 -0.08
N GLY A 83 6.11 14.14 0.00
CA GLY A 83 5.68 12.87 0.57
C GLY A 83 6.01 11.68 -0.34
N ARG A 84 6.01 10.48 0.26
CA ARG A 84 6.23 9.21 -0.45
C ARG A 84 4.94 8.70 -1.05
N VAL A 85 4.98 8.26 -2.30
CA VAL A 85 3.85 7.71 -3.04
C VAL A 85 4.25 6.51 -3.88
N VAL A 86 3.32 5.59 -4.07
CA VAL A 86 3.50 4.41 -4.92
C VAL A 86 2.29 4.30 -5.85
N PHE A 87 2.53 4.20 -7.15
CA PHE A 87 1.44 4.18 -8.13
C PHE A 87 1.80 3.40 -9.40
N TRP A 88 0.77 3.09 -10.19
CA TRP A 88 0.95 2.63 -11.54
C TRP A 88 0.94 3.80 -12.52
N ARG A 89 1.96 3.84 -13.37
CA ARG A 89 2.00 4.65 -14.59
C ARG A 89 1.96 3.70 -15.79
N LYS A 90 0.79 3.57 -16.42
CA LYS A 90 0.56 2.53 -17.44
C LYS A 90 0.88 1.13 -16.90
N ASN A 91 1.98 0.53 -17.34
CA ASN A 91 2.44 -0.79 -16.91
C ASN A 91 3.64 -0.76 -15.97
N HIS A 92 4.04 0.42 -15.49
CA HIS A 92 5.19 0.61 -14.63
C HIS A 92 4.74 0.94 -13.20
N LEU A 93 5.21 0.18 -12.22
CA LEU A 93 5.07 0.53 -10.81
C LEU A 93 6.19 1.49 -10.45
N VAL A 94 5.82 2.65 -9.96
CA VAL A 94 6.73 3.75 -9.62
C VAL A 94 6.66 4.02 -8.13
N LEU A 95 7.82 4.11 -7.51
CA LEU A 95 8.04 4.65 -6.17
C LEU A 95 8.52 6.09 -6.33
N ALA A 96 7.85 7.06 -5.74
CA ALA A 96 8.24 8.45 -5.87
C ALA A 96 8.24 9.18 -4.52
N GLN A 97 9.17 10.10 -4.37
CA GLN A 97 9.20 11.06 -3.27
C GLN A 97 9.53 12.44 -3.84
N GLY A 98 8.59 13.36 -3.77
CA GLY A 98 8.74 14.64 -4.44
C GLY A 98 9.05 14.47 -5.94
N PRO A 99 10.12 15.12 -6.47
CA PRO A 99 10.50 15.00 -7.88
C PRO A 99 11.23 13.68 -8.22
N GLN A 100 11.72 12.95 -7.22
CA GLN A 100 12.49 11.72 -7.43
C GLN A 100 11.57 10.54 -7.69
N GLU A 101 11.92 9.72 -8.68
CA GLU A 101 11.19 8.52 -9.06
C GLU A 101 12.11 7.32 -9.23
N ILE A 102 11.62 6.15 -8.84
CA ILE A 102 12.28 4.86 -9.07
C ILE A 102 11.23 3.92 -9.68
N GLU A 103 11.50 3.42 -10.88
CA GLU A 103 10.70 2.35 -11.45
C GLU A 103 11.03 1.02 -10.76
N ALA A 104 10.08 0.50 -9.99
CA ALA A 104 10.26 -0.74 -9.27
C ALA A 104 9.91 -1.98 -10.09
N LEU A 105 8.92 -1.87 -11.00
CA LEU A 105 8.39 -3.01 -11.73
C LEU A 105 7.87 -2.60 -13.11
N ASN A 106 8.09 -3.46 -14.13
CA ASN A 106 7.42 -3.36 -15.41
C ASN A 106 6.53 -4.59 -15.63
N ARG A 107 5.21 -4.38 -15.68
CA ARG A 107 4.21 -5.43 -15.85
C ARG A 107 4.27 -6.11 -17.23
N GLN A 108 4.83 -5.45 -18.25
CA GLN A 108 4.97 -6.01 -19.60
C GLN A 108 6.04 -7.12 -19.68
N LEU A 109 6.88 -7.26 -18.65
CA LEU A 109 7.81 -8.40 -18.59
C LEU A 109 7.01 -9.71 -18.48
N PRO A 110 7.27 -10.71 -19.36
CA PRO A 110 6.47 -11.94 -19.44
C PRO A 110 6.32 -12.68 -18.09
N ALA A 111 7.38 -12.68 -17.28
CA ALA A 111 7.36 -13.29 -15.95
C ALA A 111 6.36 -12.58 -15.01
N ILE A 112 6.26 -11.26 -15.09
CA ILE A 112 5.38 -10.44 -14.26
C ILE A 112 3.93 -10.52 -14.75
N ASP A 113 3.70 -10.42 -16.07
CA ASP A 113 2.36 -10.57 -16.66
C ASP A 113 1.74 -11.94 -16.33
N LYS A 114 2.55 -13.00 -16.33
CA LYS A 114 2.13 -14.33 -15.92
C LYS A 114 1.69 -14.41 -14.45
N LEU A 115 2.35 -13.69 -13.54
CA LEU A 115 1.97 -13.61 -12.13
C LEU A 115 0.57 -13.00 -11.96
N PHE A 116 0.30 -11.89 -12.64
CA PHE A 116 -1.01 -11.25 -12.58
C PHE A 116 -2.13 -12.13 -13.16
N LYS A 117 -1.84 -12.89 -14.22
CA LYS A 117 -2.82 -13.78 -14.87
C LYS A 117 -3.06 -15.08 -14.10
N ASN A 118 -2.01 -15.72 -13.60
CA ASN A 118 -2.12 -17.06 -13.02
C ASN A 118 -2.44 -17.07 -11.52
N GLN A 119 -2.08 -16.03 -10.79
CA GLN A 119 -2.28 -15.97 -9.33
C GLN A 119 -3.38 -15.01 -8.90
N HIS A 120 -4.17 -14.47 -9.84
CA HIS A 120 -5.24 -13.51 -9.56
C HIS A 120 -4.81 -12.32 -8.68
N LEU A 121 -3.52 -11.96 -8.72
CA LEU A 121 -3.00 -10.83 -7.97
C LEU A 121 -3.66 -9.53 -8.45
N LYS A 122 -4.22 -8.80 -7.52
CA LYS A 122 -4.77 -7.48 -7.79
C LYS A 122 -3.63 -6.46 -7.82
N CYS A 123 -3.73 -5.51 -8.76
CA CYS A 123 -2.73 -4.43 -8.87
C CYS A 123 -2.55 -3.67 -7.55
N ILE A 124 -3.63 -3.47 -6.80
CA ILE A 124 -3.61 -2.76 -5.52
C ILE A 124 -2.82 -3.52 -4.43
N GLU A 125 -2.87 -4.85 -4.43
CA GLU A 125 -2.12 -5.69 -3.48
C GLU A 125 -0.61 -5.60 -3.72
N VAL A 126 -0.21 -5.55 -4.99
CA VAL A 126 1.20 -5.38 -5.36
C VAL A 126 1.71 -4.00 -4.98
N LEU A 127 0.90 -2.95 -5.17
CA LEU A 127 1.22 -1.60 -4.72
C LEU A 127 1.44 -1.55 -3.21
N ALA A 128 0.52 -2.10 -2.44
CA ALA A 128 0.61 -2.14 -0.97
C ALA A 128 1.86 -2.89 -0.50
N ALA A 129 2.16 -4.05 -1.10
CA ALA A 129 3.34 -4.84 -0.76
C ALA A 129 4.65 -4.10 -1.10
N CYS A 130 4.73 -3.44 -2.27
CA CYS A 130 5.90 -2.65 -2.65
C CYS A 130 6.07 -1.42 -1.75
N ALA A 131 4.97 -0.74 -1.41
CA ALA A 131 4.99 0.40 -0.51
C ALA A 131 5.45 0.01 0.90
N ALA A 132 4.96 -1.12 1.42
CA ALA A 132 5.37 -1.65 2.72
C ALA A 132 6.86 -2.04 2.75
N ALA A 133 7.34 -2.73 1.71
CA ALA A 133 8.75 -3.10 1.59
C ALA A 133 9.64 -1.85 1.50
N TRP A 134 9.24 -0.84 0.75
CA TRP A 134 9.95 0.41 0.65
C TRP A 134 9.95 1.20 1.97
N ALA A 135 8.83 1.22 2.68
CA ALA A 135 8.72 1.82 4.01
C ALA A 135 9.65 1.15 5.04
N LEU A 136 9.90 -0.15 4.92
CA LEU A 136 10.87 -0.90 5.72
C LEU A 136 12.33 -0.66 5.31
N GLY A 137 12.59 0.18 4.30
CA GLY A 137 13.94 0.44 3.80
C GLY A 137 14.53 -0.67 2.93
N ILE A 138 13.70 -1.61 2.44
CA ILE A 138 14.15 -2.66 1.54
C ILE A 138 14.54 -2.04 0.19
N HIS A 139 15.75 -2.37 -0.27
CA HIS A 139 16.26 -1.86 -1.55
C HIS A 139 15.39 -2.33 -2.72
N THR A 140 15.18 -1.46 -3.70
CA THR A 140 14.29 -1.71 -4.85
C THR A 140 14.65 -2.96 -5.65
N ASP A 141 15.94 -3.31 -5.74
CA ASP A 141 16.37 -4.54 -6.42
C ASP A 141 15.89 -5.80 -5.70
N LEU A 142 15.82 -5.78 -4.37
CA LEU A 142 15.26 -6.89 -3.57
C LEU A 142 13.74 -6.94 -3.72
N ILE A 143 13.06 -5.80 -3.79
CA ILE A 143 11.61 -5.75 -4.08
C ILE A 143 11.34 -6.38 -5.44
N ARG A 144 12.10 -6.01 -6.47
CA ARG A 144 12.00 -6.61 -7.82
C ARG A 144 12.24 -8.11 -7.82
N ALA A 145 13.28 -8.56 -7.11
CA ALA A 145 13.61 -9.99 -7.02
C ALA A 145 12.50 -10.76 -6.30
N GLY A 146 11.97 -10.22 -5.20
CA GLY A 146 10.86 -10.81 -4.44
C GLY A 146 9.61 -11.02 -5.29
N ILE A 147 9.21 -10.01 -6.07
CA ILE A 147 8.04 -10.12 -6.96
C ILE A 147 8.29 -11.17 -8.05
N LYS A 148 9.46 -11.19 -8.68
CA LYS A 148 9.80 -12.17 -9.72
C LYS A 148 9.82 -13.61 -9.18
N SER A 149 10.27 -13.83 -7.96
CA SER A 149 10.36 -15.15 -7.34
C SER A 149 9.04 -15.65 -6.77
N PHE A 150 8.10 -14.74 -6.44
CA PHE A 150 6.82 -15.05 -5.81
C PHE A 150 6.02 -16.13 -6.58
N GLY A 151 5.98 -16.04 -7.91
CA GLY A 151 5.27 -17.00 -8.76
C GLY A 151 6.05 -18.28 -9.06
N GLN A 152 7.28 -18.41 -8.56
CA GLN A 152 8.13 -19.58 -8.80
C GLN A 152 8.22 -20.51 -7.59
N SER A 153 7.66 -20.12 -6.44
CA SER A 153 7.68 -20.93 -5.22
C SER A 153 6.74 -22.14 -5.39
N PRO A 154 7.23 -23.38 -5.26
CA PRO A 154 6.37 -24.55 -5.22
C PRO A 154 5.59 -24.54 -3.89
N GLY A 155 4.34 -24.13 -3.92
CA GLY A 155 3.48 -24.10 -2.75
C GLY A 155 2.58 -22.88 -2.61
N ALA A 156 2.61 -21.91 -3.52
CA ALA A 156 1.62 -20.85 -3.62
C ALA A 156 0.35 -21.39 -4.31
N HIS A 157 -0.43 -22.22 -3.57
CA HIS A 157 -1.76 -22.71 -3.97
C HIS A 157 -2.81 -22.09 -3.08
#